data_bfcde16d9a30b5e63127495ed0a2f36d
#
_entry.id   bfcde16d9a30b5e63127495ed0a2f36d
#
_cell.length_a   1.000
_cell.length_b   1.000
_cell.length_c   1.000
_cell.angle_alpha   90.00
_cell.angle_beta   90.00
_cell.angle_gamma   90.00
#
_symmetry.space_group_name_H-M   'P 1'
#
loop_
_entity.id
_entity.type
_entity.pdbx_description
1 polymer ?
#
loop_
_entity_poly.entity_id
_entity_poly.type
_entity_poly.pdbx_seq_one_letter_code
_entity_poly.pdbx_strand_id
1 'polypeptide(L)'
;MAGLADLEPALVAAIGITNQRETTVVWERETGRPVYNAIVWQDTRTSGICARLAAEHPDGDDRFRDVTGLPLSTYFAGPKIRWILEHLDEEGQRGTERAEAGELLAGTMDSWLIWNLTGGRRGGDHGEPALHVTDVTNASRTLLMDLRTLEWSEELCREIGVPRTMLPEIVPSSGVVG
;
A
#
# COMPACT_ATOMS: atom_id res chain seq x y z
N MET A 1 6.35 8.63 -34.22
CA MET A 1 6.60 7.94 -32.95
C MET A 1 6.72 6.46 -33.27
N ALA A 2 7.94 5.88 -33.22
CA ALA A 2 8.09 4.44 -33.25
C ALA A 2 7.36 3.87 -32.04
N GLY A 3 6.38 3.01 -32.26
CA GLY A 3 5.58 2.44 -31.20
C GLY A 3 6.40 1.40 -30.42
N LEU A 4 6.10 1.21 -29.13
CA LEU A 4 6.64 0.12 -28.29
C LEU A 4 6.49 -1.28 -28.94
N ALA A 5 5.64 -1.42 -29.96
CA ALA A 5 5.41 -2.65 -30.70
C ALA A 5 6.63 -3.14 -31.53
N ASP A 6 7.61 -2.28 -31.75
CA ASP A 6 8.82 -2.60 -32.56
C ASP A 6 10.06 -2.88 -31.69
N LEU A 7 9.91 -2.90 -30.35
CA LEU A 7 11.02 -3.23 -29.44
C LEU A 7 11.16 -4.76 -29.33
N GLU A 8 12.33 -5.25 -29.69
CA GLU A 8 12.74 -6.62 -29.39
C GLU A 8 12.86 -6.79 -27.88
N PRO A 9 12.06 -7.66 -27.22
CA PRO A 9 12.10 -7.84 -25.76
C PRO A 9 13.50 -8.11 -25.20
N ALA A 10 14.34 -8.80 -25.97
CA ALA A 10 15.72 -9.09 -25.59
C ALA A 10 16.62 -7.86 -25.50
N LEU A 11 16.20 -6.71 -25.99
CA LEU A 11 16.95 -5.45 -25.91
C LEU A 11 16.51 -4.59 -24.69
N VAL A 12 15.48 -5.00 -23.97
CA VAL A 12 15.02 -4.30 -22.75
C VAL A 12 15.92 -4.70 -21.58
N ALA A 13 16.75 -3.78 -21.12
CA ALA A 13 17.69 -4.04 -20.02
C ALA A 13 17.03 -3.97 -18.63
N ALA A 14 16.02 -3.12 -18.47
CA ALA A 14 15.32 -2.93 -17.19
C ALA A 14 13.98 -2.21 -17.38
N ILE A 15 13.13 -2.34 -16.38
CA ILE A 15 11.87 -1.58 -16.26
C ILE A 15 11.98 -0.73 -14.99
N GLY A 16 11.88 0.59 -15.12
CA GLY A 16 11.76 1.50 -13.98
C GLY A 16 10.29 1.80 -13.69
N ILE A 17 9.90 1.70 -12.42
CA ILE A 17 8.53 1.97 -11.99
C ILE A 17 8.49 3.30 -11.24
N THR A 18 7.60 4.17 -11.65
CA THR A 18 7.16 5.36 -10.91
C THR A 18 5.66 5.41 -10.90
N ASN A 19 5.08 6.04 -9.88
CA ASN A 19 3.64 6.04 -9.72
C ASN A 19 3.09 7.37 -9.19
N GLN A 20 1.78 7.44 -9.14
CA GLN A 20 1.06 8.43 -8.36
C GLN A 20 1.00 7.91 -6.92
N ARG A 21 1.84 8.48 -6.03
CA ARG A 21 1.90 8.07 -4.62
C ARG A 21 0.52 8.19 -3.95
N GLU A 22 0.36 7.55 -2.79
CA GLU A 22 -0.83 7.56 -1.94
C GLU A 22 -2.10 6.94 -2.55
N THR A 23 -2.15 6.71 -3.86
CA THR A 23 -3.25 5.95 -4.48
C THR A 23 -3.15 4.51 -4.01
N THR A 24 -4.21 4.01 -3.36
CA THR A 24 -4.20 2.79 -2.56
C THR A 24 -5.00 1.70 -3.24
N VAL A 25 -4.43 0.49 -3.27
CA VAL A 25 -5.11 -0.74 -3.72
C VAL A 25 -5.05 -1.78 -2.60
N VAL A 26 -6.15 -2.51 -2.42
CA VAL A 26 -6.22 -3.73 -1.59
C VAL A 26 -6.69 -4.88 -2.46
N TRP A 27 -6.01 -6.02 -2.39
CA TRP A 27 -6.34 -7.19 -3.22
C TRP A 27 -6.16 -8.50 -2.47
N GLU A 28 -6.82 -9.52 -2.95
CA GLU A 28 -6.69 -10.87 -2.43
C GLU A 28 -5.33 -11.48 -2.82
N ARG A 29 -4.61 -12.00 -1.85
CA ARG A 29 -3.30 -12.64 -2.06
C ARG A 29 -3.39 -13.84 -3.03
N GLU A 30 -4.42 -14.65 -2.88
CA GLU A 30 -4.57 -15.88 -3.66
C GLU A 30 -4.99 -15.60 -5.11
N THR A 31 -5.95 -14.70 -5.30
CA THR A 31 -6.58 -14.48 -6.61
C THR A 31 -5.99 -13.30 -7.37
N GLY A 32 -5.35 -12.37 -6.68
CA GLY A 32 -4.90 -11.09 -7.22
C GLY A 32 -6.04 -10.15 -7.57
N ARG A 33 -7.27 -10.43 -7.16
CA ARG A 33 -8.41 -9.56 -7.44
C ARG A 33 -8.45 -8.40 -6.46
N PRO A 34 -8.49 -7.16 -6.94
CA PRO A 34 -8.80 -6.03 -6.07
C PRO A 34 -10.16 -6.24 -5.39
N VAL A 35 -10.19 -6.03 -4.06
CA VAL A 35 -11.43 -6.15 -3.27
C VAL A 35 -12.28 -4.89 -3.36
N TYR A 36 -11.67 -3.79 -3.76
CA TYR A 36 -12.32 -2.51 -3.99
C TYR A 36 -11.60 -1.73 -5.10
N ASN A 37 -12.26 -0.71 -5.65
CA ASN A 37 -11.62 0.23 -6.58
C ASN A 37 -10.46 0.97 -5.90
N ALA A 38 -9.37 1.22 -6.63
CA ALA A 38 -8.27 2.02 -6.11
C ALA A 38 -8.75 3.40 -5.61
N ILE A 39 -8.37 3.77 -4.39
CA ILE A 39 -8.71 5.07 -3.81
C ILE A 39 -7.58 6.04 -4.12
N VAL A 40 -7.87 7.04 -4.94
CA VAL A 40 -6.88 8.03 -5.39
C VAL A 40 -6.50 9.01 -4.27
N TRP A 41 -5.35 9.64 -4.40
CA TRP A 41 -4.80 10.58 -3.41
C TRP A 41 -5.71 11.78 -3.09
N GLN A 42 -6.51 12.24 -4.04
CA GLN A 42 -7.45 13.36 -3.90
C GLN A 42 -8.75 12.99 -3.17
N ASP A 43 -9.01 11.70 -2.97
CA ASP A 43 -10.26 11.22 -2.38
C ASP A 43 -10.33 11.54 -0.88
N THR A 44 -11.43 12.13 -0.46
CA THR A 44 -11.65 12.61 0.91
C THR A 44 -12.58 11.72 1.74
N ARG A 45 -12.96 10.54 1.24
CA ARG A 45 -13.89 9.62 1.94
C ARG A 45 -13.44 9.20 3.34
N THR A 46 -12.14 9.26 3.61
CA THR A 46 -11.53 8.93 4.91
C THR A 46 -11.59 10.05 5.94
N SER A 47 -12.26 11.19 5.62
CA SER A 47 -12.35 12.34 6.53
C SER A 47 -12.91 11.98 7.90
N GLY A 48 -13.92 11.11 7.98
CA GLY A 48 -14.48 10.63 9.23
C GLY A 48 -13.47 9.82 10.07
N ILE A 49 -12.65 8.99 9.43
CA ILE A 49 -11.57 8.23 10.10
C ILE A 49 -10.53 9.19 10.65
N CYS A 50 -10.06 10.14 9.83
CA CYS A 50 -9.09 11.14 10.28
C CYS A 50 -9.61 11.98 11.44
N ALA A 51 -10.87 12.43 11.38
CA ALA A 51 -11.48 13.20 12.45
C ALA A 51 -11.59 12.40 13.78
N ARG A 52 -11.96 11.12 13.71
CA ARG A 52 -11.98 10.25 14.91
C ARG A 52 -10.58 10.10 15.51
N LEU A 53 -9.59 9.75 14.68
CA LEU A 53 -8.22 9.60 15.13
C LEU A 53 -7.66 10.90 15.74
N ALA A 54 -7.93 12.05 15.15
CA ALA A 54 -7.50 13.33 15.68
C ALA A 54 -8.15 13.65 17.05
N ALA A 55 -9.43 13.33 17.21
CA ALA A 55 -10.16 13.58 18.46
C ALA A 55 -9.69 12.70 19.64
N GLU A 56 -9.05 11.57 19.37
CA GLU A 56 -8.53 10.64 20.37
C GLU A 56 -7.18 11.07 20.99
N HIS A 57 -6.55 12.11 20.45
CA HIS A 57 -5.21 12.53 20.90
C HIS A 57 -5.13 14.05 21.10
N PRO A 58 -4.42 14.54 22.15
CA PRO A 58 -4.30 15.98 22.42
C PRO A 58 -3.64 16.77 21.29
N ASP A 59 -2.75 16.16 20.52
CA ASP A 59 -2.08 16.80 19.38
C ASP A 59 -2.95 16.81 18.09
N GLY A 60 -4.14 16.25 18.14
CA GLY A 60 -5.08 16.28 17.01
C GLY A 60 -4.49 15.72 15.73
N ASP A 61 -4.51 16.54 14.66
CA ASP A 61 -3.97 16.13 13.36
C ASP A 61 -2.46 15.89 13.35
N ASP A 62 -1.73 16.38 14.35
CA ASP A 62 -0.28 16.24 14.45
C ASP A 62 0.16 14.99 15.24
N ARG A 63 -0.79 14.17 15.74
CA ARG A 63 -0.51 12.99 16.58
C ARG A 63 0.56 12.02 16.03
N PHE A 64 0.72 11.94 14.73
CA PHE A 64 1.69 11.04 14.07
C PHE A 64 2.92 11.77 13.53
N ARG A 65 2.97 13.11 13.66
CA ARG A 65 4.01 13.94 13.04
C ARG A 65 5.42 13.61 13.50
N ASP A 66 5.61 13.33 14.76
CA ASP A 66 6.93 13.04 15.35
C ASP A 66 7.56 11.75 14.79
N VAL A 67 6.75 10.80 14.38
CA VAL A 67 7.18 9.51 13.85
C VAL A 67 7.23 9.53 12.31
N THR A 68 6.20 10.09 11.68
CA THR A 68 6.01 10.04 10.23
C THR A 68 6.44 11.31 9.49
N GLY A 69 6.62 12.43 10.21
CA GLY A 69 6.82 13.76 9.61
C GLY A 69 5.57 14.35 8.98
N LEU A 70 4.41 13.69 9.08
CA LEU A 70 3.18 14.03 8.37
C LEU A 70 2.04 14.34 9.33
N PRO A 71 1.17 15.32 9.00
CA PRO A 71 -0.10 15.47 9.69
C PRO A 71 -1.05 14.33 9.30
N LEU A 72 -2.01 14.02 10.16
CA LEU A 72 -3.12 13.14 9.81
C LEU A 72 -3.98 13.79 8.71
N SER A 73 -4.19 13.08 7.61
CA SER A 73 -4.93 13.62 6.47
C SER A 73 -5.51 12.49 5.59
N THR A 74 -6.60 12.78 4.92
CA THR A 74 -7.21 11.90 3.91
C THR A 74 -6.30 11.61 2.73
N TYR A 75 -5.26 12.41 2.55
CA TYR A 75 -4.30 12.31 1.48
C TYR A 75 -3.52 10.98 1.51
N PHE A 76 -3.17 10.50 2.69
CA PHE A 76 -2.24 9.38 2.88
C PHE A 76 -2.90 8.00 2.79
N ALA A 77 -2.10 6.95 2.53
CA ALA A 77 -2.60 5.61 2.20
C ALA A 77 -3.20 4.87 3.40
N GLY A 78 -2.64 5.01 4.61
CA GLY A 78 -3.10 4.28 5.80
C GLY A 78 -4.61 4.42 6.09
N PRO A 79 -5.14 5.65 6.20
CA PRO A 79 -6.59 5.84 6.36
C PRO A 79 -7.44 5.24 5.22
N LYS A 80 -6.91 5.16 3.99
CA LYS A 80 -7.62 4.54 2.85
C LYS A 80 -7.68 3.03 2.96
N ILE A 81 -6.58 2.40 3.40
CA ILE A 81 -6.58 0.95 3.66
C ILE A 81 -7.61 0.64 4.74
N ARG A 82 -7.58 1.35 5.88
CA ARG A 82 -8.57 1.20 6.95
C ARG A 82 -10.00 1.35 6.43
N TRP A 83 -10.27 2.39 5.63
CA TRP A 83 -11.60 2.62 5.08
C TRP A 83 -12.07 1.42 4.23
N ILE A 84 -11.19 0.83 3.41
CA ILE A 84 -11.53 -0.35 2.61
C ILE A 84 -11.88 -1.52 3.53
N LEU A 85 -11.13 -1.76 4.60
CA LEU A 85 -11.42 -2.84 5.55
C LEU A 85 -12.76 -2.63 6.26
N GLU A 86 -13.01 -1.41 6.80
CA GLU A 86 -14.29 -1.05 7.44
C GLU A 86 -15.46 -1.26 6.46
N HIS A 87 -15.30 -0.86 5.19
CA HIS A 87 -16.34 -1.03 4.16
C HIS A 87 -16.61 -2.51 3.85
N LEU A 88 -15.58 -3.34 3.75
CA LEU A 88 -15.74 -4.78 3.57
C LEU A 88 -16.44 -5.43 4.78
N ASP A 89 -16.14 -4.98 6.00
CA ASP A 89 -16.80 -5.47 7.23
C ASP A 89 -18.28 -5.09 7.26
N GLU A 90 -18.63 -3.85 6.88
CA GLU A 90 -20.02 -3.38 6.75
C GLU A 90 -20.80 -4.18 5.71
N GLU A 91 -20.17 -4.63 4.64
CA GLU A 91 -20.76 -5.50 3.61
C GLU A 91 -20.77 -7.00 4.00
N GLY A 92 -20.28 -7.34 5.19
CA GLY A 92 -20.22 -8.74 5.68
C GLY A 92 -19.10 -9.57 5.04
N GLN A 93 -18.12 -8.95 4.39
CA GLN A 93 -17.02 -9.62 3.70
C GLN A 93 -15.80 -9.85 4.61
N ARG A 94 -15.90 -9.56 5.91
CA ARG A 94 -14.88 -9.83 6.94
C ARG A 94 -13.51 -9.25 6.59
N GLY A 95 -13.46 -7.99 6.16
CA GLY A 95 -12.25 -7.34 5.68
C GLY A 95 -11.11 -7.37 6.69
N THR A 96 -11.36 -6.94 7.92
CA THR A 96 -10.37 -6.91 9.01
C THR A 96 -9.87 -8.32 9.33
N GLU A 97 -10.75 -9.30 9.52
CA GLU A 97 -10.38 -10.69 9.84
C GLU A 97 -9.52 -11.31 8.73
N ARG A 98 -9.90 -11.12 7.46
CA ARG A 98 -9.14 -11.60 6.30
C ARG A 98 -7.76 -10.94 6.21
N ALA A 99 -7.68 -9.66 6.53
CA ALA A 99 -6.42 -8.93 6.55
C ALA A 99 -5.48 -9.46 7.64
N GLU A 100 -5.98 -9.70 8.85
CA GLU A 100 -5.22 -10.31 9.95
C GLU A 100 -4.77 -11.73 9.63
N ALA A 101 -5.60 -12.50 8.93
CA ALA A 101 -5.27 -13.84 8.44
C ALA A 101 -4.24 -13.83 7.29
N GLY A 102 -3.85 -12.64 6.78
CA GLY A 102 -2.91 -12.50 5.67
C GLY A 102 -3.47 -12.86 4.30
N GLU A 103 -4.80 -12.92 4.17
CA GLU A 103 -5.49 -13.19 2.90
C GLU A 103 -5.52 -11.96 1.97
N LEU A 104 -5.37 -10.76 2.54
CA LEU A 104 -5.38 -9.50 1.82
C LEU A 104 -3.99 -8.87 1.79
N LEU A 105 -3.64 -8.28 0.66
CA LEU A 105 -2.47 -7.43 0.47
C LEU A 105 -2.91 -6.00 0.22
N ALA A 106 -2.10 -5.04 0.66
CA ALA A 106 -2.31 -3.63 0.41
C ALA A 106 -1.03 -2.98 -0.10
N GLY A 107 -1.17 -1.92 -0.87
CA GLY A 107 -0.04 -1.13 -1.31
C GLY A 107 -0.46 0.09 -2.13
N THR A 108 0.52 0.89 -2.46
CA THR A 108 0.39 1.92 -3.47
C THR A 108 0.59 1.32 -4.87
N MET A 109 0.42 2.12 -5.92
CA MET A 109 0.40 1.61 -7.29
C MET A 109 1.69 0.90 -7.70
N ASP A 110 2.84 1.30 -7.16
CA ASP A 110 4.12 0.62 -7.35
C ASP A 110 4.07 -0.84 -6.88
N SER A 111 3.61 -1.08 -5.65
CA SER A 111 3.47 -2.44 -5.11
C SER A 111 2.54 -3.30 -5.95
N TRP A 112 1.41 -2.75 -6.37
CA TRP A 112 0.45 -3.44 -7.23
C TRP A 112 1.06 -3.80 -8.60
N LEU A 113 1.81 -2.87 -9.22
CA LEU A 113 2.47 -3.09 -10.50
C LEU A 113 3.57 -4.14 -10.38
N ILE A 114 4.45 -4.03 -9.37
CA ILE A 114 5.54 -4.99 -9.16
C ILE A 114 4.96 -6.38 -8.92
N TRP A 115 3.97 -6.50 -8.04
CA TRP A 115 3.32 -7.78 -7.74
C TRP A 115 2.77 -8.45 -9.01
N ASN A 116 2.10 -7.69 -9.89
CA ASN A 116 1.57 -8.23 -11.15
C ASN A 116 2.68 -8.57 -12.16
N LEU A 117 3.73 -7.73 -12.28
CA LEU A 117 4.83 -7.93 -13.22
C LEU A 117 5.73 -9.12 -12.81
N THR A 118 5.82 -9.42 -11.53
CA THR A 118 6.60 -10.56 -11.00
C THR A 118 5.81 -11.85 -10.88
N GLY A 119 4.66 -11.94 -11.56
CA GLY A 119 3.86 -13.14 -11.68
C GLY A 119 2.49 -13.11 -10.99
N GLY A 120 2.26 -12.20 -10.05
CA GLY A 120 0.97 -12.08 -9.37
C GLY A 120 0.49 -13.42 -8.83
N ARG A 121 -0.79 -13.74 -9.11
CA ARG A 121 -1.41 -15.01 -8.73
C ARG A 121 -0.71 -16.26 -9.30
N ARG A 122 -0.06 -16.13 -10.45
CA ARG A 122 0.54 -17.28 -11.15
C ARG A 122 1.92 -17.67 -10.61
N GLY A 123 2.54 -16.77 -9.82
CA GLY A 123 3.97 -16.88 -9.50
C GLY A 123 4.86 -16.52 -10.71
N GLY A 124 6.15 -16.34 -10.46
CA GLY A 124 7.14 -16.13 -11.50
C GLY A 124 7.35 -17.38 -12.39
N ASP A 125 8.16 -17.24 -13.42
CA ASP A 125 8.44 -18.29 -14.42
C ASP A 125 9.02 -19.58 -13.81
N HIS A 126 9.56 -19.51 -12.61
CA HIS A 126 10.14 -20.64 -11.88
C HIS A 126 9.30 -21.08 -10.67
N GLY A 127 8.04 -20.63 -10.56
CA GLY A 127 7.15 -20.97 -9.44
C GLY A 127 7.44 -20.17 -8.17
N GLU A 128 8.26 -19.12 -8.26
CA GLU A 128 8.51 -18.21 -7.15
C GLU A 128 7.28 -17.35 -6.86
N PRO A 129 7.02 -17.00 -5.58
CA PRO A 129 5.92 -16.11 -5.25
C PRO A 129 6.16 -14.70 -5.83
N ALA A 130 5.08 -14.05 -6.25
CA ALA A 130 5.15 -12.65 -6.69
C ALA A 130 5.70 -11.74 -5.59
N LEU A 131 6.48 -10.75 -5.97
CA LEU A 131 7.10 -9.82 -5.03
C LEU A 131 6.08 -8.78 -4.56
N HIS A 132 5.91 -8.70 -3.25
CA HIS A 132 5.09 -7.68 -2.60
C HIS A 132 6.01 -6.69 -1.90
N VAL A 133 6.48 -5.70 -2.65
CA VAL A 133 7.46 -4.70 -2.21
C VAL A 133 7.01 -3.28 -2.52
N THR A 134 7.56 -2.33 -1.79
CA THR A 134 7.46 -0.88 -2.03
C THR A 134 8.80 -0.23 -1.70
N ASP A 135 9.02 1.00 -2.13
CA ASP A 135 10.21 1.73 -1.75
C ASP A 135 9.96 2.70 -0.58
N VAL A 136 11.04 3.19 0.03
CA VAL A 136 10.97 4.13 1.17
C VAL A 136 10.22 5.41 0.83
N THR A 137 10.24 5.87 -0.44
CA THR A 137 9.58 7.12 -0.85
C THR A 137 8.06 6.96 -0.95
N ASN A 138 7.56 5.76 -1.27
CA ASN A 138 6.15 5.43 -1.23
C ASN A 138 5.71 5.06 0.20
N ALA A 139 6.47 4.25 0.91
CA ALA A 139 6.19 3.86 2.29
C ALA A 139 6.05 5.09 3.21
N SER A 140 6.92 6.09 3.06
CA SER A 140 6.87 7.33 3.86
C SER A 140 5.58 8.15 3.66
N ARG A 141 4.77 7.84 2.65
CA ARG A 141 3.50 8.54 2.36
C ARG A 141 2.26 7.78 2.82
N THR A 142 2.44 6.83 3.71
CA THR A 142 1.33 5.97 4.18
C THR A 142 0.78 6.34 5.55
N LEU A 143 1.50 7.09 6.37
CA LEU A 143 1.33 7.26 7.82
C LEU A 143 1.63 5.99 8.63
N LEU A 144 2.26 4.97 8.04
CA LEU A 144 2.52 3.67 8.68
C LEU A 144 4.00 3.40 8.88
N MET A 145 4.90 4.20 8.26
CA MET A 145 6.35 4.03 8.34
C MET A 145 6.97 5.02 9.35
N ASP A 146 7.88 4.52 10.19
CA ASP A 146 8.73 5.37 11.04
C ASP A 146 9.91 5.90 10.21
N LEU A 147 10.05 7.23 10.14
CA LEU A 147 11.12 7.90 9.40
C LEU A 147 12.52 7.71 9.98
N ARG A 148 12.64 7.28 11.23
CA ARG A 148 13.95 7.07 11.89
C ARG A 148 14.52 5.69 11.55
N THR A 149 13.65 4.70 11.50
CA THR A 149 14.04 3.31 11.22
C THR A 149 13.89 2.93 9.75
N LEU A 150 13.04 3.66 8.99
CA LEU A 150 12.60 3.37 7.63
C LEU A 150 11.87 2.02 7.53
N GLU A 151 11.21 1.62 8.60
CA GLU A 151 10.44 0.39 8.71
C GLU A 151 8.97 0.70 9.03
N TRP A 152 8.09 -0.27 8.81
CA TRP A 152 6.72 -0.18 9.25
C TRP A 152 6.64 -0.16 10.77
N SER A 153 5.91 0.80 11.33
CA SER A 153 5.68 0.91 12.76
C SER A 153 4.47 0.08 13.18
N GLU A 154 4.68 -0.91 14.04
CA GLU A 154 3.59 -1.71 14.61
C GLU A 154 2.59 -0.84 15.39
N GLU A 155 3.07 0.22 16.04
CA GLU A 155 2.24 1.16 16.76
C GLU A 155 1.32 1.95 15.83
N LEU A 156 1.86 2.53 14.75
CA LEU A 156 1.07 3.25 13.75
C LEU A 156 0.06 2.32 13.05
N CYS A 157 0.50 1.10 12.71
CA CYS A 157 -0.37 0.09 12.13
C CYS A 157 -1.57 -0.20 13.03
N ARG A 158 -1.34 -0.42 14.33
CA ARG A 158 -2.37 -0.67 15.33
C ARG A 158 -3.29 0.54 15.51
N GLU A 159 -2.75 1.75 15.64
CA GLU A 159 -3.54 2.97 15.88
C GLU A 159 -4.39 3.36 14.67
N ILE A 160 -3.84 3.24 13.47
CA ILE A 160 -4.58 3.51 12.24
C ILE A 160 -5.56 2.37 11.92
N GLY A 161 -5.32 1.14 12.44
CA GLY A 161 -6.16 -0.02 12.20
C GLY A 161 -5.85 -0.70 10.88
N VAL A 162 -4.56 -0.82 10.54
CA VAL A 162 -4.07 -1.53 9.34
C VAL A 162 -3.21 -2.71 9.78
N PRO A 163 -3.64 -3.96 9.59
CA PRO A 163 -2.83 -5.12 9.93
C PRO A 163 -1.48 -5.13 9.19
N ARG A 164 -0.39 -5.33 9.96
CA ARG A 164 0.97 -5.34 9.39
C ARG A 164 1.16 -6.42 8.31
N THR A 165 0.41 -7.52 8.41
CA THR A 165 0.39 -8.66 7.48
C THR A 165 0.02 -8.28 6.04
N MET A 166 -0.67 -7.15 5.85
CA MET A 166 -1.07 -6.64 4.53
C MET A 166 0.03 -5.85 3.83
N LEU A 167 1.02 -5.35 4.57
CA LEU A 167 1.96 -4.36 4.05
C LEU A 167 3.14 -5.02 3.33
N PRO A 168 3.62 -4.39 2.23
CA PRO A 168 4.76 -4.89 1.47
C PRO A 168 6.07 -4.81 2.26
N GLU A 169 7.10 -5.50 1.79
CA GLU A 169 8.47 -5.26 2.22
C GLU A 169 8.95 -3.89 1.70
N ILE A 170 9.66 -3.13 2.54
CA ILE A 170 10.27 -1.86 2.14
C ILE A 170 11.67 -2.14 1.60
N VAL A 171 11.90 -1.74 0.36
CA VAL A 171 13.18 -1.90 -0.33
C VAL A 171 13.80 -0.54 -0.71
N PRO A 172 15.10 -0.46 -1.00
CA PRO A 172 15.71 0.75 -1.53
C PRO A 172 15.07 1.20 -2.84
N SER A 173 14.95 2.52 -3.05
CA SER A 173 14.39 3.11 -4.28
C SER A 173 15.27 2.87 -5.53
N SER A 174 16.51 2.44 -5.34
CA SER A 174 17.45 2.11 -6.41
C SER A 174 18.02 0.73 -6.17
N GLY A 175 17.84 -0.14 -7.15
CA GLY A 175 18.29 -1.54 -7.11
C GLY A 175 17.41 -2.41 -7.99
N VAL A 176 17.85 -3.64 -8.18
CA VAL A 176 17.05 -4.67 -8.87
C VAL A 176 16.19 -5.35 -7.83
N VAL A 177 14.88 -5.41 -8.06
CA VAL A 177 13.91 -6.03 -7.14
C VAL A 177 13.27 -7.30 -7.70
N GLY A 178 13.44 -7.57 -9.00
CA GLY A 178 12.91 -8.77 -9.65
C GLY A 178 13.38 -8.90 -11.09
#